data_a80ac72af732e9ad756c07890f493b12
#
_entry.id   a80ac72af732e9ad756c07890f493b12
#
_cell.length_a   1.000
_cell.length_b   1.000
_cell.length_c   1.000
_cell.angle_alpha   90.00
_cell.angle_beta   90.00
_cell.angle_gamma   90.00
#
_symmetry.space_group_name_H-M   'P 1'
#
loop_
_entity.id
_entity.type
_entity.pdbx_description
1 polymer ?
#
loop_
_entity_poly.entity_id
_entity_poly.type
_entity_poly.pdbx_seq_one_letter_code
_entity_poly.pdbx_strand_id
1 'polypeptide(L)'
;MANDGSAREAKLTQYLLEAHGKEKELEVALEAHIGMTTRAPYKKRLKEHLKETRQHSRLLEKRIKKVNGKTAENLTKATSQANKLIATAKGPLHSIRGNSENEKMLKNAKTEYFNEHEEIATYTAIEALATELGDKDTAKMAKQIRRDEERMAGFLEKQIPILTRQMVKEEIPAYERNAGSNGSSRKSASK
;
A
#
# COMPACT_ATOMS: atom_id res chain seq x y z
N MET A 1 29.04 -32.00 3.23
CA MET A 1 28.01 -31.25 4.00
C MET A 1 27.76 -29.96 3.26
N ALA A 2 26.67 -29.91 2.45
CA ALA A 2 26.35 -28.71 1.68
C ALA A 2 25.62 -27.73 2.61
N ASN A 3 26.18 -26.63 2.74
CA ASN A 3 25.79 -25.27 3.06
C ASN A 3 24.34 -25.02 3.55
N ASP A 4 23.99 -25.46 4.76
CA ASP A 4 22.70 -25.18 5.44
C ASP A 4 22.45 -23.67 5.62
N GLY A 5 23.49 -22.84 5.67
CA GLY A 5 23.39 -21.38 5.68
C GLY A 5 22.77 -20.80 4.41
N SER A 6 23.02 -21.45 3.25
CA SER A 6 22.56 -20.93 1.95
C SER A 6 21.05 -21.03 1.74
N ALA A 7 20.35 -22.05 2.21
CA ALA A 7 18.90 -22.21 2.05
C ALA A 7 18.12 -21.20 2.91
N ARG A 8 18.55 -20.98 4.16
CA ARG A 8 17.99 -19.96 5.06
C ARG A 8 18.15 -18.58 4.46
N GLU A 9 19.39 -18.23 4.11
CA GLU A 9 19.73 -16.92 3.56
C GLU A 9 19.02 -16.67 2.23
N ALA A 10 18.99 -17.70 1.35
CA ALA A 10 18.29 -17.61 0.08
C ALA A 10 16.80 -17.35 0.26
N LYS A 11 16.12 -18.07 1.18
CA LYS A 11 14.70 -17.89 1.43
C LYS A 11 14.41 -16.51 2.03
N LEU A 12 15.16 -16.08 3.02
CA LEU A 12 14.98 -14.76 3.63
C LEU A 12 15.24 -13.64 2.63
N THR A 13 16.28 -13.77 1.82
CA THR A 13 16.59 -12.82 0.76
C THR A 13 15.47 -12.73 -0.27
N GLN A 14 14.90 -13.86 -0.69
CA GLN A 14 13.77 -13.87 -1.62
C GLN A 14 12.63 -12.97 -1.11
N TYR A 15 12.14 -13.18 0.11
CA TYR A 15 11.06 -12.39 0.68
C TYR A 15 11.40 -10.91 0.86
N LEU A 16 12.65 -10.61 1.26
CA LEU A 16 13.11 -9.23 1.38
C LEU A 16 13.19 -8.53 0.02
N LEU A 17 13.57 -9.24 -1.04
CA LEU A 17 13.61 -8.70 -2.41
C LEU A 17 12.20 -8.46 -2.96
N GLU A 18 11.26 -9.35 -2.70
CA GLU A 18 9.85 -9.19 -3.08
C GLU A 18 9.26 -7.93 -2.40
N ALA A 19 9.46 -7.79 -1.09
CA ALA A 19 9.03 -6.59 -0.35
C ALA A 19 9.70 -5.32 -0.89
N HIS A 20 11.02 -5.35 -1.15
CA HIS A 20 11.72 -4.20 -1.71
C HIS A 20 11.17 -3.77 -3.08
N GLY A 21 10.84 -4.75 -3.93
CA GLY A 21 10.21 -4.50 -5.23
C GLY A 21 8.86 -3.83 -5.08
N LYS A 22 8.05 -4.28 -4.12
CA LYS A 22 6.74 -3.68 -3.81
C LYS A 22 6.86 -2.25 -3.31
N GLU A 23 7.75 -1.97 -2.35
CA GLU A 23 8.01 -0.60 -1.89
C GLU A 23 8.37 0.34 -3.03
N LYS A 24 9.21 -0.12 -3.99
CA LYS A 24 9.57 0.69 -5.16
C LYS A 24 8.39 0.97 -6.10
N GLU A 25 7.50 0.01 -6.27
CA GLU A 25 6.24 0.20 -7.01
C GLU A 25 5.37 1.26 -6.32
N LEU A 26 5.24 1.16 -5.00
CA LEU A 26 4.39 2.05 -4.22
C LEU A 26 4.96 3.47 -4.12
N GLU A 27 6.27 3.67 -4.11
CA GLU A 27 6.86 5.01 -4.24
C GLU A 27 6.31 5.73 -5.49
N VAL A 28 6.26 5.05 -6.65
CA VAL A 28 5.76 5.61 -7.89
C VAL A 28 4.24 5.85 -7.85
N ALA A 29 3.49 4.90 -7.29
CA ALA A 29 2.03 5.02 -7.16
C ALA A 29 1.65 6.20 -6.25
N LEU A 30 2.31 6.34 -5.09
CA LEU A 30 2.08 7.43 -4.14
C LEU A 30 2.41 8.80 -4.75
N GLU A 31 3.50 8.93 -5.52
CA GLU A 31 3.82 10.18 -6.24
C GLU A 31 2.68 10.58 -7.19
N ALA A 32 2.15 9.63 -7.97
CA ALA A 32 1.04 9.86 -8.85
C ALA A 32 -0.24 10.26 -8.09
N HIS A 33 -0.57 9.56 -7.00
CA HIS A 33 -1.73 9.86 -6.17
C HIS A 33 -1.62 11.22 -5.47
N ILE A 34 -0.44 11.60 -4.99
CA ILE A 34 -0.17 12.95 -4.44
C ILE A 34 -0.44 14.02 -5.49
N GLY A 35 -0.04 13.78 -6.75
CA GLY A 35 -0.31 14.70 -7.87
C GLY A 35 -1.81 14.92 -8.11
N MET A 36 -2.59 13.84 -8.02
CA MET A 36 -4.05 13.85 -8.24
C MET A 36 -4.88 14.26 -7.02
N THR A 37 -4.28 14.39 -5.83
CA THR A 37 -5.00 14.70 -4.60
C THR A 37 -5.07 16.20 -4.38
N THR A 38 -6.29 16.76 -4.35
CA THR A 38 -6.55 18.19 -4.10
C THR A 38 -6.82 18.48 -2.63
N ARG A 39 -7.28 17.49 -1.85
CA ARG A 39 -7.65 17.61 -0.45
C ARG A 39 -6.42 17.71 0.46
N ALA A 40 -6.16 18.87 1.04
CA ALA A 40 -4.93 19.17 1.77
C ALA A 40 -4.58 18.18 2.91
N PRO A 41 -5.49 17.77 3.82
CA PRO A 41 -5.16 16.82 4.88
C PRO A 41 -4.78 15.44 4.34
N TYR A 42 -5.49 14.95 3.31
CA TYR A 42 -5.19 13.69 2.66
C TYR A 42 -3.84 13.76 1.93
N LYS A 43 -3.62 14.80 1.13
CA LYS A 43 -2.35 15.04 0.44
C LYS A 43 -1.16 15.11 1.38
N LYS A 44 -1.34 15.73 2.56
CA LYS A 44 -0.30 15.79 3.59
C LYS A 44 0.07 14.38 4.07
N ARG A 45 -0.92 13.55 4.42
CA ARG A 45 -0.67 12.18 4.89
C ARG A 45 0.01 11.31 3.82
N LEU A 46 -0.40 11.43 2.54
CA LEU A 46 0.25 10.74 1.43
C LEU A 46 1.74 11.11 1.31
N LYS A 47 2.07 12.40 1.46
CA LYS A 47 3.46 12.87 1.43
C LYS A 47 4.29 12.35 2.61
N GLU A 48 3.68 12.21 3.77
CA GLU A 48 4.32 11.62 4.95
C GLU A 48 4.57 10.14 4.71
N HIS A 49 3.58 9.41 4.22
CA HIS A 49 3.69 7.99 3.91
C HIS A 49 4.72 7.72 2.80
N LEU A 50 4.79 8.53 1.76
CA LEU A 50 5.85 8.41 0.75
C LEU A 50 7.27 8.49 1.35
N LYS A 51 7.47 9.27 2.41
CA LYS A 51 8.76 9.31 3.11
C LYS A 51 9.00 8.03 3.89
N GLU A 52 7.95 7.47 4.52
CA GLU A 52 7.98 6.19 5.22
C GLU A 52 8.36 5.07 4.23
N THR A 53 7.66 4.92 3.10
CA THR A 53 7.91 3.96 2.01
C THR A 53 9.36 4.03 1.49
N ARG A 54 9.88 5.25 1.25
CA ARG A 54 11.29 5.45 0.88
C ARG A 54 12.27 5.02 1.95
N GLN A 55 11.92 5.16 3.20
CA GLN A 55 12.73 4.68 4.32
C GLN A 55 12.69 3.16 4.41
N HIS A 56 11.53 2.53 4.21
CA HIS A 56 11.36 1.08 4.16
C HIS A 56 12.25 0.47 3.07
N SER A 57 12.20 1.01 1.84
CA SER A 57 13.09 0.61 0.75
C SER A 57 14.57 0.59 1.16
N ARG A 58 15.05 1.65 1.83
CA ARG A 58 16.45 1.76 2.28
C ARG A 58 16.78 0.74 3.38
N LEU A 59 15.84 0.48 4.31
CA LEU A 59 16.02 -0.51 5.36
C LEU A 59 16.13 -1.91 4.77
N LEU A 60 15.27 -2.24 3.79
CA LEU A 60 15.30 -3.49 3.06
C LEU A 60 16.60 -3.67 2.29
N GLU A 61 17.04 -2.67 1.53
CA GLU A 61 18.33 -2.71 0.82
C GLU A 61 19.51 -2.99 1.77
N LYS A 62 19.54 -2.30 2.90
CA LYS A 62 20.57 -2.50 3.92
C LYS A 62 20.51 -3.91 4.50
N ARG A 63 19.29 -4.44 4.73
CA ARG A 63 19.12 -5.77 5.29
C ARG A 63 19.49 -6.87 4.30
N ILE A 64 19.06 -6.75 3.05
CA ILE A 64 19.42 -7.67 1.96
C ILE A 64 20.94 -7.78 1.82
N LYS A 65 21.65 -6.65 1.82
CA LYS A 65 23.13 -6.64 1.79
C LYS A 65 23.75 -7.38 2.97
N LYS A 66 23.16 -7.30 4.17
CA LYS A 66 23.66 -8.01 5.36
C LYS A 66 23.40 -9.52 5.29
N VAL A 67 22.24 -9.94 4.78
CA VAL A 67 21.83 -11.36 4.70
C VAL A 67 22.60 -12.07 3.60
N ASN A 68 22.74 -11.47 2.42
CA ASN A 68 23.40 -12.08 1.27
C ASN A 68 24.95 -12.07 1.33
N GLY A 69 25.54 -11.48 2.35
CA GLY A 69 27.00 -11.31 2.34
C GLY A 69 27.47 -10.51 1.12
N LYS A 70 28.53 -10.92 0.45
CA LYS A 70 29.20 -10.15 -0.61
C LYS A 70 28.63 -10.29 -2.03
N THR A 71 27.50 -10.98 -2.26
CA THR A 71 27.00 -11.19 -3.62
C THR A 71 26.13 -10.02 -4.13
N ALA A 72 26.80 -8.95 -4.52
CA ALA A 72 26.15 -7.80 -5.17
C ALA A 72 25.45 -8.13 -6.50
N GLU A 73 25.83 -9.23 -7.18
CA GLU A 73 25.26 -9.64 -8.48
C GLU A 73 23.79 -10.03 -8.41
N ASN A 74 23.33 -10.64 -7.32
CA ASN A 74 21.92 -11.01 -7.15
C ASN A 74 21.04 -9.77 -6.89
N LEU A 75 21.59 -8.73 -6.30
CA LEU A 75 20.88 -7.47 -6.07
C LEU A 75 20.56 -6.77 -7.41
N THR A 76 21.49 -6.81 -8.36
CA THR A 76 21.33 -6.18 -9.68
C THR A 76 20.26 -6.87 -10.52
N LYS A 77 20.16 -8.20 -10.47
CA LYS A 77 19.11 -8.97 -11.16
C LYS A 77 17.72 -8.73 -10.55
N ALA A 78 17.62 -8.67 -9.23
CA ALA A 78 16.35 -8.41 -8.55
C ALA A 78 15.88 -6.97 -8.74
N THR A 79 16.79 -5.99 -8.72
CA THR A 79 16.48 -4.59 -9.03
C THR A 79 16.02 -4.43 -10.49
N SER A 80 16.55 -5.23 -11.42
CA SER A 80 16.12 -5.21 -12.82
C SER A 80 14.72 -5.79 -13.03
N GLN A 81 14.31 -6.80 -12.24
CA GLN A 81 12.94 -7.34 -12.26
C GLN A 81 11.95 -6.35 -11.62
N ALA A 82 12.30 -5.72 -10.50
CA ALA A 82 11.50 -4.66 -9.89
C ALA A 82 11.31 -3.48 -10.85
N ASN A 83 12.36 -3.05 -11.55
CA ASN A 83 12.28 -2.00 -12.57
C ASN A 83 11.39 -2.37 -13.77
N LYS A 84 11.31 -3.64 -14.16
CA LYS A 84 10.38 -4.11 -15.19
C LYS A 84 8.93 -4.06 -14.70
N LEU A 85 8.64 -4.40 -13.45
CA LEU A 85 7.32 -4.27 -12.84
C LEU A 85 6.89 -2.80 -12.73
N ILE A 86 7.79 -1.89 -12.36
CA ILE A 86 7.55 -0.44 -12.34
C ILE A 86 7.22 0.08 -13.74
N ALA A 87 7.87 -0.41 -14.79
CA ALA A 87 7.59 0.00 -16.17
C ALA A 87 6.21 -0.45 -16.64
N THR A 88 5.70 -1.59 -16.17
CA THR A 88 4.33 -2.06 -16.48
C THR A 88 3.26 -1.37 -15.63
N ALA A 89 3.57 -0.93 -14.41
CA ALA A 89 2.67 -0.18 -13.54
C ALA A 89 2.38 1.26 -14.06
N LYS A 90 3.21 1.79 -14.96
CA LYS A 90 2.95 3.05 -15.69
C LYS A 90 1.88 2.94 -16.77
N GLY A 91 1.21 1.79 -16.89
CA GLY A 91 0.15 1.52 -17.87
C GLY A 91 -1.18 2.24 -17.58
N PRO A 92 -2.19 2.06 -18.44
CA PRO A 92 -3.40 2.90 -18.58
C PRO A 92 -4.37 2.91 -17.39
N LEU A 93 -3.98 2.37 -16.23
CA LEU A 93 -4.83 2.37 -15.02
C LEU A 93 -5.18 3.79 -14.54
N HIS A 94 -4.40 4.80 -14.94
CA HIS A 94 -4.63 6.19 -14.53
C HIS A 94 -5.66 6.94 -15.40
N SER A 95 -6.00 6.43 -16.58
CA SER A 95 -6.87 7.14 -17.52
C SER A 95 -8.38 6.91 -17.30
N ILE A 96 -8.79 5.92 -16.48
CA ILE A 96 -10.21 5.54 -16.25
C ILE A 96 -10.62 5.78 -14.79
N ARG A 97 -10.12 6.81 -14.13
CA ARG A 97 -10.38 7.02 -12.71
C ARG A 97 -11.46 8.06 -12.42
N GLY A 98 -12.71 7.81 -12.92
CA GLY A 98 -13.88 8.59 -12.52
C GLY A 98 -14.04 9.94 -13.20
N ASN A 99 -15.25 10.51 -13.08
CA ASN A 99 -15.65 11.76 -13.72
C ASN A 99 -15.33 13.00 -12.85
N SER A 100 -15.32 12.86 -11.52
CA SER A 100 -15.07 13.94 -10.57
C SER A 100 -13.73 13.80 -9.83
N GLU A 101 -13.26 14.89 -9.24
CA GLU A 101 -12.05 14.89 -8.42
C GLU A 101 -12.22 14.01 -7.16
N ASN A 102 -13.40 14.06 -6.54
CA ASN A 102 -13.69 13.26 -5.35
C ASN A 102 -13.78 11.76 -5.69
N GLU A 103 -14.32 11.40 -6.85
CA GLU A 103 -14.33 10.02 -7.31
C GLU A 103 -12.91 9.51 -7.60
N LYS A 104 -12.06 10.32 -8.23
CA LYS A 104 -10.64 9.97 -8.46
C LYS A 104 -9.90 9.74 -7.14
N MET A 105 -10.05 10.64 -6.18
CA MET A 105 -9.45 10.48 -4.85
C MET A 105 -9.99 9.24 -4.13
N LEU A 106 -11.28 8.94 -4.22
CA LEU A 106 -11.89 7.74 -3.64
C LEU A 106 -11.30 6.46 -4.24
N LYS A 107 -11.19 6.40 -5.56
CA LYS A 107 -10.61 5.23 -6.26
C LYS A 107 -9.13 5.05 -5.89
N ASN A 108 -8.36 6.14 -5.79
CA ASN A 108 -6.98 6.09 -5.33
C ASN A 108 -6.89 5.60 -3.88
N ALA A 109 -7.70 6.15 -2.96
CA ALA A 109 -7.72 5.72 -1.56
C ALA A 109 -8.05 4.23 -1.40
N LYS A 110 -8.97 3.69 -2.21
CA LYS A 110 -9.29 2.25 -2.22
C LYS A 110 -8.11 1.40 -2.70
N THR A 111 -7.40 1.85 -3.74
CA THR A 111 -6.21 1.15 -4.26
C THR A 111 -5.09 1.16 -3.22
N GLU A 112 -4.83 2.31 -2.58
CA GLU A 112 -3.85 2.41 -1.51
C GLU A 112 -4.22 1.52 -0.32
N TYR A 113 -5.48 1.55 0.13
CA TYR A 113 -5.96 0.70 1.23
C TYR A 113 -5.74 -0.79 0.95
N PHE A 114 -5.95 -1.24 -0.29
CA PHE A 114 -5.62 -2.60 -0.71
C PHE A 114 -4.11 -2.86 -0.63
N ASN A 115 -3.29 -1.95 -1.12
CA ASN A 115 -1.83 -2.09 -1.10
C ASN A 115 -1.28 -2.16 0.34
N GLU A 116 -1.76 -1.29 1.25
CA GLU A 116 -1.35 -1.33 2.66
C GLU A 116 -1.65 -2.69 3.31
N HIS A 117 -2.80 -3.31 2.98
CA HIS A 117 -3.12 -4.63 3.52
C HIS A 117 -2.26 -5.74 2.91
N GLU A 118 -1.87 -5.64 1.66
CA GLU A 118 -0.88 -6.53 1.05
C GLU A 118 0.48 -6.39 1.74
N GLU A 119 0.92 -5.16 2.06
CA GLU A 119 2.17 -4.92 2.78
C GLU A 119 2.11 -5.41 4.23
N ILE A 120 1.01 -5.18 4.94
CA ILE A 120 0.79 -5.73 6.28
C ILE A 120 0.94 -7.26 6.27
N ALA A 121 0.33 -7.94 5.29
CA ALA A 121 0.46 -9.40 5.14
C ALA A 121 1.90 -9.81 4.82
N THR A 122 2.57 -9.10 3.92
CA THR A 122 3.97 -9.34 3.51
C THR A 122 4.91 -9.20 4.71
N TYR A 123 4.82 -8.11 5.47
CA TYR A 123 5.69 -7.90 6.62
C TYR A 123 5.34 -8.80 7.80
N THR A 124 4.09 -9.25 7.93
CA THR A 124 3.71 -10.30 8.89
C THR A 124 4.42 -11.61 8.54
N ALA A 125 4.44 -12.01 7.28
CA ALA A 125 5.14 -13.22 6.81
C ALA A 125 6.65 -13.11 7.00
N ILE A 126 7.27 -11.96 6.70
CA ILE A 126 8.71 -11.73 6.90
C ILE A 126 9.07 -11.76 8.40
N GLU A 127 8.25 -11.14 9.27
CA GLU A 127 8.46 -11.16 10.74
C GLU A 127 8.44 -12.61 11.25
N ALA A 128 7.45 -13.41 10.84
CA ALA A 128 7.33 -14.81 11.22
C ALA A 128 8.50 -15.65 10.70
N LEU A 129 8.82 -15.56 9.40
CA LEU A 129 9.95 -16.26 8.78
C LEU A 129 11.26 -15.92 9.51
N ALA A 130 11.54 -14.65 9.72
CA ALA A 130 12.77 -14.22 10.38
C ALA A 130 12.84 -14.73 11.83
N THR A 131 11.72 -14.76 12.54
CA THR A 131 11.62 -15.31 13.90
C THR A 131 11.96 -16.80 13.92
N GLU A 132 11.35 -17.60 13.05
CA GLU A 132 11.64 -19.04 12.93
C GLU A 132 13.10 -19.30 12.54
N LEU A 133 13.70 -18.43 11.76
CA LEU A 133 15.11 -18.53 11.40
C LEU A 133 16.06 -17.93 12.45
N GLY A 134 15.57 -17.36 13.55
CA GLY A 134 16.37 -16.73 14.59
C GLY A 134 17.02 -15.40 14.17
N ASP A 135 16.55 -14.77 13.09
CA ASP A 135 17.03 -13.46 12.63
C ASP A 135 16.26 -12.31 13.29
N LYS A 136 16.67 -11.98 14.50
CA LYS A 136 16.04 -10.95 15.34
C LYS A 136 16.03 -9.56 14.69
N ASP A 137 17.06 -9.22 13.93
CA ASP A 137 17.17 -7.92 13.28
C ASP A 137 16.12 -7.76 12.16
N THR A 138 15.97 -8.79 11.31
CA THR A 138 14.94 -8.80 10.27
C THR A 138 13.55 -8.83 10.86
N ALA A 139 13.30 -9.65 11.89
CA ALA A 139 12.00 -9.69 12.57
C ALA A 139 11.62 -8.31 13.15
N LYS A 140 12.57 -7.65 13.82
CA LYS A 140 12.36 -6.30 14.37
C LYS A 140 12.08 -5.27 13.28
N MET A 141 12.81 -5.30 12.18
CA MET A 141 12.63 -4.41 11.04
C MET A 141 11.24 -4.62 10.41
N ALA A 142 10.88 -5.85 10.09
CA ALA A 142 9.58 -6.17 9.49
C ALA A 142 8.42 -5.73 10.39
N LYS A 143 8.50 -5.98 11.69
CA LYS A 143 7.51 -5.50 12.66
C LYS A 143 7.36 -3.99 12.69
N GLN A 144 8.47 -3.25 12.57
CA GLN A 144 8.42 -1.79 12.55
C GLN A 144 7.73 -1.28 11.29
N ILE A 145 8.09 -1.79 10.11
CA ILE A 145 7.48 -1.41 8.83
C ILE A 145 5.98 -1.75 8.87
N ARG A 146 5.61 -2.97 9.24
CA ARG A 146 4.19 -3.37 9.35
C ARG A 146 3.35 -2.39 10.17
N ARG A 147 3.88 -1.85 11.27
CA ARG A 147 3.17 -0.84 12.09
C ARG A 147 2.98 0.49 11.36
N ASP A 148 3.89 0.85 10.48
CA ASP A 148 3.79 2.05 9.67
C ASP A 148 2.66 1.88 8.65
N GLU A 149 2.53 0.69 8.00
CA GLU A 149 1.45 0.34 7.08
C GLU A 149 0.10 0.23 7.80
N GLU A 150 0.05 -0.38 9.00
CA GLU A 150 -1.16 -0.41 9.83
C GLU A 150 -1.70 1.00 10.14
N ARG A 151 -0.81 1.98 10.37
CA ARG A 151 -1.22 3.38 10.59
C ARG A 151 -1.76 4.03 9.33
N MET A 152 -1.17 3.73 8.17
CA MET A 152 -1.66 4.25 6.90
C MET A 152 -2.99 3.60 6.52
N ALA A 153 -3.14 2.29 6.66
CA ALA A 153 -4.38 1.56 6.44
C ALA A 153 -5.51 2.15 7.31
N GLY A 154 -5.27 2.35 8.61
CA GLY A 154 -6.25 2.94 9.52
C GLY A 154 -6.62 4.40 9.21
N PHE A 155 -5.72 5.16 8.59
CA PHE A 155 -6.04 6.48 8.04
C PHE A 155 -6.95 6.38 6.81
N LEU A 156 -6.63 5.50 5.87
CA LEU A 156 -7.39 5.30 4.63
C LEU A 156 -8.79 4.75 4.90
N GLU A 157 -8.93 3.83 5.85
CA GLU A 157 -10.23 3.32 6.31
C GLU A 157 -11.18 4.46 6.71
N LYS A 158 -10.67 5.45 7.42
CA LYS A 158 -11.45 6.65 7.80
C LYS A 158 -11.65 7.62 6.65
N GLN A 159 -10.71 7.68 5.72
CA GLN A 159 -10.76 8.61 4.59
C GLN A 159 -11.76 8.16 3.52
N ILE A 160 -11.90 6.87 3.26
CA ILE A 160 -12.81 6.30 2.26
C ILE A 160 -14.27 6.76 2.44
N PRO A 161 -14.91 6.63 3.62
CA PRO A 161 -16.28 7.11 3.82
C PRO A 161 -16.42 8.64 3.65
N ILE A 162 -15.38 9.40 3.98
CA ILE A 162 -15.39 10.86 3.79
C ILE A 162 -15.43 11.21 2.30
N LEU A 163 -14.55 10.58 1.51
CA LEU A 163 -14.48 10.78 0.06
C LEU A 163 -15.76 10.30 -0.63
N THR A 164 -16.32 9.16 -0.19
CA THR A 164 -17.59 8.64 -0.70
C THR A 164 -18.72 9.65 -0.51
N ARG A 165 -18.85 10.22 0.69
CA ARG A 165 -19.88 11.23 0.96
C ARG A 165 -19.69 12.52 0.12
N GLN A 166 -18.46 12.87 -0.18
CA GLN A 166 -18.17 14.03 -1.02
C GLN A 166 -18.51 13.77 -2.49
N MET A 167 -18.12 12.61 -3.02
CA MET A 167 -18.48 12.18 -4.36
C MET A 167 -20.01 12.14 -4.53
N VAL A 168 -20.74 11.56 -3.58
CA VAL A 168 -22.21 11.53 -3.60
C VAL A 168 -22.81 12.95 -3.62
N LYS A 169 -22.24 13.89 -2.86
CA LYS A 169 -22.70 15.29 -2.86
C LYS A 169 -22.43 16.00 -4.18
N GLU A 170 -21.32 15.66 -4.84
CA GLU A 170 -20.92 16.27 -6.11
C GLU A 170 -21.71 15.71 -7.30
N GLU A 171 -21.94 14.40 -7.34
CA GLU A 171 -22.46 13.71 -8.51
C GLU A 171 -23.95 13.39 -8.44
N ILE A 172 -24.56 13.34 -7.24
CA ILE A 172 -25.95 12.97 -7.05
C ILE A 172 -26.77 14.17 -6.61
N PRO A 173 -27.80 14.61 -7.35
CA PRO A 173 -28.69 15.71 -6.99
C PRO A 173 -29.33 15.51 -5.61
N ALA A 174 -29.56 16.63 -4.87
CA ALA A 174 -30.07 16.58 -3.51
C ALA A 174 -31.42 15.85 -3.38
N TYR A 175 -32.30 16.02 -4.38
CA TYR A 175 -33.63 15.36 -4.42
C TYR A 175 -33.55 13.83 -4.58
N GLU A 176 -32.50 13.31 -5.25
CA GLU A 176 -32.29 11.87 -5.40
C GLU A 176 -31.62 11.25 -4.15
N ARG A 177 -30.80 12.02 -3.45
CA ARG A 177 -30.11 11.54 -2.23
C ARG A 177 -31.08 11.17 -1.10
N ASN A 178 -32.24 11.81 -1.03
CA ASN A 178 -33.24 11.65 0.03
C ASN A 178 -34.45 10.78 -0.37
N ALA A 179 -34.52 10.27 -1.59
CA ALA A 179 -35.64 9.48 -2.10
C ALA A 179 -35.92 8.18 -1.31
N GLY A 180 -34.91 7.64 -0.61
CA GLY A 180 -35.05 6.41 0.19
C GLY A 180 -35.63 6.60 1.61
N SER A 181 -35.63 7.83 2.16
CA SER A 181 -36.08 8.06 3.54
C SER A 181 -37.59 8.31 3.68
N ASN A 182 -38.31 8.64 2.60
CA ASN A 182 -39.73 8.94 2.61
C ASN A 182 -40.67 7.72 2.33
N GLY A 183 -40.09 6.56 2.06
CA GLY A 183 -40.89 5.34 1.73
C GLY A 183 -41.47 4.61 2.94
N SER A 184 -41.00 4.86 4.15
CA SER A 184 -41.41 4.10 5.35
C SER A 184 -42.55 4.71 6.15
N SER A 185 -42.97 5.95 5.87
CA SER A 185 -43.99 6.65 6.69
C SER A 185 -45.41 6.61 6.13
N ARG A 186 -45.68 5.91 5.03
CA ARG A 186 -47.02 5.92 4.37
C ARG A 186 -47.80 4.60 4.48
N LYS A 187 -47.47 3.67 5.36
CA LYS A 187 -48.18 2.39 5.54
C LYS A 187 -48.78 2.17 6.92
N SER A 188 -49.18 3.19 7.65
CA SER A 188 -49.91 3.00 8.93
C SER A 188 -51.11 3.96 9.12
N ALA A 189 -51.79 4.32 8.07
CA ALA A 189 -53.07 5.06 8.18
C ALA A 189 -54.11 4.50 7.19
N SER A 190 -54.54 3.26 7.43
CA SER A 190 -55.83 2.76 6.97
C SER A 190 -56.15 1.42 7.63
N LYS A 191 -56.75 1.48 8.83
CA LYS A 191 -57.76 0.56 9.33
C LYS A 191 -58.49 1.22 10.47
#